data_73785899eb5a47983a8b973d6045b37a
#
_entry.id   73785899eb5a47983a8b973d6045b37a
#
_cell.length_a   1.000
_cell.length_b   1.000
_cell.length_c   1.000
_cell.angle_alpha   90.00
_cell.angle_beta   90.00
_cell.angle_gamma   90.00
#
_symmetry.space_group_name_H-M   'P 1'
#
loop_
_entity.id
_entity.type
_entity.pdbx_description
1 polymer ?
#
loop_
_entity_poly.entity_id
_entity_poly.type
_entity_poly.pdbx_seq_one_letter_code
_entity_poly.pdbx_strand_id
1 'polypeptide(L)'
;MAMMNETAVNVKALRKSFGGQTALQGVSFQVQRGEMVALLGASGSGKSTLLRHLAGLHRADSDSHSEVELLGRTVQRAGRLASDVRATRAKVAMIFQQFNLVDRLPVMTNVLAGALHRLPLWRGLFKQFPRAELERAYAALSHVGIERCAWQRASTLSGGQQQRAAISRALVQGAEVILADEPIASLDPESSRRVMALLAEVNRELGVTVLVSLHQVDFAFAFCPRTIALRAGQVVFDGPTQDLSPERLQELYGTAVHELMPQQGTAEPVRHTGPAPALQPVLQAA
;
A
#
# COMPACT_ATOMS: atom_id res chain seq x y z
N MET A 1 8.03 27.98 -8.68
CA MET A 1 7.77 27.78 -7.23
C MET A 1 8.25 26.37 -6.93
N ALA A 2 9.34 26.22 -6.17
CA ALA A 2 9.84 24.91 -5.76
C ALA A 2 8.77 24.28 -4.87
N MET A 3 8.18 23.15 -5.28
CA MET A 3 7.34 22.34 -4.40
C MET A 3 8.28 21.89 -3.26
N MET A 4 8.06 22.41 -2.05
CA MET A 4 8.70 21.88 -0.86
C MET A 4 8.33 20.39 -0.79
N ASN A 5 9.32 19.53 -0.88
CA ASN A 5 9.15 18.07 -0.78
C ASN A 5 8.62 17.76 0.63
N GLU A 6 7.30 17.71 0.78
CA GLU A 6 6.68 17.37 2.05
C GLU A 6 6.81 15.87 2.31
N THR A 7 7.35 15.52 3.48
CA THR A 7 7.52 14.13 3.89
C THR A 7 6.15 13.50 4.18
N ALA A 8 5.83 12.41 3.46
CA ALA A 8 4.62 11.62 3.70
C ALA A 8 4.82 10.59 4.80
N VAL A 9 6.00 9.95 4.84
CA VAL A 9 6.36 8.94 5.84
C VAL A 9 7.72 9.27 6.44
N ASN A 10 7.81 9.34 7.75
CA ASN A 10 9.06 9.53 8.48
C ASN A 10 9.16 8.47 9.58
N VAL A 11 10.19 7.66 9.51
CA VAL A 11 10.46 6.59 10.47
C VAL A 11 11.84 6.81 11.07
N LYS A 12 11.92 6.83 12.40
CA LYS A 12 13.17 6.99 13.13
C LYS A 12 13.35 5.86 14.13
N ALA A 13 14.47 5.17 14.04
CA ALA A 13 14.96 4.16 14.96
C ALA A 13 13.89 3.13 15.39
N LEU A 14 12.99 2.72 14.47
CA LEU A 14 11.89 1.81 14.77
C LEU A 14 12.41 0.44 15.16
N ARG A 15 12.07 0.00 16.38
CA ARG A 15 12.42 -1.31 16.93
C ARG A 15 11.19 -2.10 17.30
N LYS A 16 11.23 -3.42 17.02
CA LYS A 16 10.19 -4.35 17.42
C LYS A 16 10.71 -5.76 17.62
N SER A 17 10.38 -6.31 18.78
CA SER A 17 10.65 -7.71 19.08
C SER A 17 9.35 -8.44 19.47
N PHE A 18 9.25 -9.71 19.12
CA PHE A 18 8.16 -10.60 19.46
C PHE A 18 8.75 -11.88 20.09
N GLY A 19 8.40 -12.18 21.35
CA GLY A 19 8.83 -13.41 22.01
C GLY A 19 10.35 -13.66 21.99
N GLY A 20 11.16 -12.60 22.11
CA GLY A 20 12.61 -12.66 22.04
C GLY A 20 13.21 -12.60 20.64
N GLN A 21 12.43 -12.71 19.58
CA GLN A 21 12.90 -12.57 18.21
C GLN A 21 12.73 -11.11 17.75
N THR A 22 13.81 -10.47 17.33
CA THR A 22 13.79 -9.10 16.82
C THR A 22 13.33 -9.06 15.36
N ALA A 23 12.20 -8.40 15.12
CA ALA A 23 11.62 -8.23 13.78
C ALA A 23 12.05 -6.93 13.09
N LEU A 24 12.32 -5.86 13.87
CA LEU A 24 12.82 -4.58 13.36
C LEU A 24 13.93 -4.07 14.28
N GLN A 25 15.05 -3.64 13.71
CA GLN A 25 16.30 -3.30 14.42
C GLN A 25 16.73 -1.85 14.16
N GLY A 26 15.93 -0.88 14.59
CA GLY A 26 16.30 0.53 14.44
C GLY A 26 16.11 1.06 13.02
N VAL A 27 15.03 0.64 12.36
CA VAL A 27 14.68 1.06 11.00
C VAL A 27 14.44 2.57 10.94
N SER A 28 15.12 3.25 10.01
CA SER A 28 14.98 4.69 9.76
C SER A 28 14.97 4.95 8.27
N PHE A 29 13.98 5.71 7.78
CA PHE A 29 13.88 6.18 6.41
C PHE A 29 12.79 7.26 6.29
N GLN A 30 12.77 7.96 5.16
CA GLN A 30 11.74 8.94 4.82
C GLN A 30 11.20 8.66 3.42
N VAL A 31 9.91 8.95 3.20
CA VAL A 31 9.27 8.91 1.88
C VAL A 31 8.58 10.24 1.65
N GLN A 32 8.78 10.84 0.49
CA GLN A 32 8.17 12.10 0.12
C GLN A 32 6.73 11.90 -0.38
N ARG A 33 5.90 12.93 -0.33
CA ARG A 33 4.55 12.88 -0.90
C ARG A 33 4.61 12.56 -2.39
N GLY A 34 3.70 11.69 -2.84
CA GLY A 34 3.61 11.26 -4.22
C GLY A 34 4.69 10.28 -4.69
N GLU A 35 5.61 9.85 -3.83
CA GLU A 35 6.54 8.77 -4.19
C GLU A 35 5.85 7.41 -4.26
N MET A 36 6.29 6.57 -5.19
CA MET A 36 6.00 5.14 -5.22
C MET A 36 7.27 4.36 -4.88
N VAL A 37 7.25 3.66 -3.75
CA VAL A 37 8.41 3.00 -3.16
C VAL A 37 8.16 1.51 -2.99
N ALA A 38 9.07 0.67 -3.50
CA ALA A 38 9.09 -0.76 -3.22
C ALA A 38 9.77 -1.05 -1.87
N LEU A 39 9.17 -1.90 -1.06
CA LEU A 39 9.83 -2.53 0.09
C LEU A 39 10.25 -3.94 -0.32
N LEU A 40 11.55 -4.16 -0.54
CA LEU A 40 12.11 -5.45 -0.91
C LEU A 40 12.75 -6.17 0.28
N GLY A 41 12.90 -7.48 0.17
CA GLY A 41 13.57 -8.33 1.15
C GLY A 41 12.96 -9.73 1.22
N ALA A 42 13.74 -10.69 1.69
CA ALA A 42 13.32 -12.07 1.86
C ALA A 42 12.11 -12.21 2.81
N SER A 43 11.47 -13.38 2.80
CA SER A 43 10.43 -13.69 3.78
C SER A 43 11.00 -13.56 5.20
N GLY A 44 10.24 -12.98 6.12
CA GLY A 44 10.71 -12.73 7.49
C GLY A 44 11.65 -11.53 7.66
N SER A 45 11.99 -10.75 6.61
CA SER A 45 12.86 -9.58 6.74
C SER A 45 12.25 -8.40 7.52
N GLY A 46 10.95 -8.44 7.86
CA GLY A 46 10.28 -7.40 8.65
C GLY A 46 9.34 -6.47 7.86
N LYS A 47 9.16 -6.66 6.52
CA LYS A 47 8.33 -5.77 5.67
C LYS A 47 6.90 -5.59 6.17
N SER A 48 6.16 -6.68 6.37
CA SER A 48 4.78 -6.64 6.86
C SER A 48 4.69 -6.06 8.27
N THR A 49 5.69 -6.36 9.12
CA THR A 49 5.79 -5.77 10.46
C THR A 49 5.96 -4.25 10.36
N LEU A 50 6.85 -3.79 9.48
CA LEU A 50 7.07 -2.35 9.24
C LEU A 50 5.77 -1.68 8.78
N LEU A 51 5.12 -2.17 7.72
CA LEU A 51 3.88 -1.59 7.20
C LEU A 51 2.77 -1.51 8.27
N ARG A 52 2.64 -2.54 9.12
CA ARG A 52 1.68 -2.53 10.24
C ARG A 52 2.02 -1.50 11.32
N HIS A 53 3.31 -1.20 11.55
CA HIS A 53 3.72 -0.13 12.46
C HIS A 53 3.42 1.25 11.86
N LEU A 54 3.63 1.45 10.55
CA LEU A 54 3.24 2.66 9.85
C LEU A 54 1.74 2.90 9.95
N ALA A 55 0.93 1.87 9.72
CA ALA A 55 -0.53 1.96 9.89
C ALA A 55 -0.98 2.13 11.36
N GLY A 56 -0.04 2.10 12.32
CA GLY A 56 -0.34 2.13 13.75
C GLY A 56 -1.08 0.89 14.25
N LEU A 57 -1.08 -0.22 13.51
CA LEU A 57 -1.71 -1.48 13.91
C LEU A 57 -0.88 -2.24 14.94
N HIS A 58 0.43 -2.00 14.94
CA HIS A 58 1.38 -2.55 15.91
C HIS A 58 2.07 -1.41 16.66
N ARG A 59 2.47 -1.66 17.90
CA ARG A 59 3.25 -0.75 18.73
C ARG A 59 4.71 -1.15 18.72
N ALA A 60 5.59 -0.16 18.56
CA ALA A 60 7.04 -0.34 18.77
C ALA A 60 7.36 -0.76 20.20
N ASP A 61 8.58 -1.18 20.44
CA ASP A 61 9.03 -1.50 21.81
C ASP A 61 9.11 -0.19 22.63
N SER A 62 8.68 -0.27 23.89
CA SER A 62 8.46 0.91 24.76
C SER A 62 9.75 1.56 25.24
N ASP A 63 10.85 0.81 25.24
CA ASP A 63 12.20 1.25 25.63
C ASP A 63 12.99 1.84 24.47
N SER A 64 12.38 1.94 23.28
CA SER A 64 13.03 2.43 22.08
C SER A 64 12.81 3.94 21.86
N HIS A 65 13.74 4.58 21.16
CA HIS A 65 13.57 5.94 20.65
C HIS A 65 12.77 5.96 19.32
N SER A 66 11.93 4.94 19.11
CA SER A 66 11.15 4.77 17.90
C SER A 66 10.15 5.90 17.73
N GLU A 67 10.14 6.47 16.54
CA GLU A 67 9.13 7.45 16.11
C GLU A 67 8.63 7.10 14.72
N VAL A 68 7.32 7.16 14.54
CA VAL A 68 6.65 7.02 13.24
C VAL A 68 5.71 8.19 13.06
N GLU A 69 5.91 8.92 11.96
CA GLU A 69 5.06 10.03 11.54
C GLU A 69 4.56 9.77 10.13
N LEU A 70 3.28 10.06 9.89
CA LEU A 70 2.64 10.03 8.57
C LEU A 70 1.95 11.36 8.32
N LEU A 71 2.21 11.95 7.15
CA LEU A 71 1.59 13.20 6.72
C LEU A 71 1.79 14.34 7.75
N GLY A 72 2.99 14.40 8.38
CA GLY A 72 3.31 15.37 9.42
C GLY A 72 2.64 15.13 10.77
N ARG A 73 1.97 13.98 10.97
CA ARG A 73 1.33 13.60 12.24
C ARG A 73 2.02 12.41 12.87
N THR A 74 2.24 12.47 14.17
CA THR A 74 2.77 11.32 14.92
C THR A 74 1.75 10.19 14.91
N VAL A 75 2.16 9.01 14.46
CA VAL A 75 1.40 7.75 14.59
C VAL A 75 1.71 7.11 15.94
N GLN A 76 3.01 7.01 16.23
CA GLN A 76 3.51 6.46 17.50
C GLN A 76 4.90 6.99 17.85
N ARG A 77 5.19 7.05 19.14
CA ARG A 77 6.51 7.39 19.69
C ARG A 77 6.80 6.54 20.92
N ALA A 78 7.99 5.95 21.01
CA ALA A 78 8.42 5.08 22.13
C ALA A 78 7.34 4.05 22.53
N GLY A 79 6.80 3.32 21.55
CA GLY A 79 5.79 2.28 21.74
C GLY A 79 4.39 2.77 22.14
N ARG A 80 4.15 4.07 22.15
CA ARG A 80 2.83 4.65 22.46
C ARG A 80 2.19 5.22 21.20
N LEU A 81 0.97 4.78 20.90
CA LEU A 81 0.16 5.37 19.83
C LEU A 81 -0.28 6.78 20.21
N ALA A 82 -0.29 7.69 19.23
CA ALA A 82 -0.87 9.00 19.41
C ALA A 82 -2.36 8.92 19.72
N SER A 83 -2.88 9.84 20.52
CA SER A 83 -4.29 9.88 20.91
C SER A 83 -5.23 10.08 19.72
N ASP A 84 -4.77 10.80 18.70
CA ASP A 84 -5.47 11.13 17.46
C ASP A 84 -5.12 10.21 16.28
N VAL A 85 -4.47 9.06 16.53
CA VAL A 85 -4.05 8.10 15.48
C VAL A 85 -5.20 7.70 14.54
N ARG A 86 -6.46 7.78 15.00
CA ARG A 86 -7.64 7.51 14.15
C ARG A 86 -7.75 8.52 13.00
N ALA A 87 -7.43 9.78 13.23
CA ALA A 87 -7.43 10.81 12.19
C ALA A 87 -6.34 10.56 11.15
N THR A 88 -5.16 10.10 11.57
CA THR A 88 -4.10 9.69 10.65
C THR A 88 -4.50 8.45 9.86
N ARG A 89 -5.08 7.42 10.51
CA ARG A 89 -5.58 6.22 9.82
C ARG A 89 -6.68 6.51 8.80
N ALA A 90 -7.47 7.55 8.98
CA ALA A 90 -8.47 7.97 8.00
C ALA A 90 -7.84 8.36 6.64
N LYS A 91 -6.58 8.79 6.65
CA LYS A 91 -5.79 9.20 5.47
C LYS A 91 -4.82 8.13 4.95
N VAL A 92 -4.74 6.99 5.63
CA VAL A 92 -3.80 5.91 5.31
C VAL A 92 -4.58 4.63 5.05
N ALA A 93 -4.55 4.15 3.81
CA ALA A 93 -5.16 2.87 3.48
C ALA A 93 -4.13 1.74 3.61
N MET A 94 -4.56 0.63 4.19
CA MET A 94 -3.79 -0.61 4.22
C MET A 94 -4.44 -1.63 3.30
N ILE A 95 -3.66 -2.13 2.33
CA ILE A 95 -4.03 -3.23 1.44
C ILE A 95 -3.24 -4.44 1.91
N PHE A 96 -3.94 -5.51 2.30
CA PHE A 96 -3.35 -6.72 2.82
C PHE A 96 -3.25 -7.81 1.76
N GLN A 97 -2.36 -8.76 1.94
CA GLN A 97 -2.21 -9.94 1.09
C GLN A 97 -3.52 -10.74 0.93
N GLN A 98 -4.33 -10.84 1.99
CA GLN A 98 -5.62 -11.56 2.00
C GLN A 98 -6.81 -10.65 1.66
N PHE A 99 -6.61 -9.54 0.95
CA PHE A 99 -7.61 -8.56 0.52
C PHE A 99 -8.48 -7.95 1.63
N ASN A 100 -8.76 -8.66 2.71
CA ASN A 100 -9.58 -8.27 3.87
C ASN A 100 -10.94 -7.69 3.44
N LEU A 101 -11.59 -8.36 2.51
CA LEU A 101 -12.98 -8.13 2.16
C LEU A 101 -13.87 -9.04 3.03
N VAL A 102 -15.06 -8.56 3.32
CA VAL A 102 -16.08 -9.37 4.00
C VAL A 102 -16.80 -10.20 2.94
N ASP A 103 -16.51 -11.49 2.86
CA ASP A 103 -16.89 -12.41 1.80
C ASP A 103 -18.39 -12.43 1.51
N ARG A 104 -19.23 -12.39 2.55
CA ARG A 104 -20.69 -12.48 2.45
C ARG A 104 -21.35 -11.17 2.01
N LEU A 105 -20.61 -10.04 2.03
CA LEU A 105 -21.15 -8.74 1.65
C LEU A 105 -20.91 -8.46 0.16
N PRO A 106 -21.81 -7.65 -0.47
CA PRO A 106 -21.55 -7.11 -1.80
C PRO A 106 -20.24 -6.32 -1.88
N VAL A 107 -19.62 -6.34 -3.06
CA VAL A 107 -18.40 -5.55 -3.34
C VAL A 107 -18.63 -4.08 -3.03
N MET A 108 -19.76 -3.52 -3.45
CA MET A 108 -20.16 -2.13 -3.14
C MET A 108 -20.10 -1.84 -1.64
N THR A 109 -20.62 -2.72 -0.79
CA THR A 109 -20.61 -2.55 0.66
C THR A 109 -19.18 -2.61 1.23
N ASN A 110 -18.35 -3.51 0.69
CA ASN A 110 -16.93 -3.59 1.07
C ASN A 110 -16.16 -2.32 0.71
N VAL A 111 -16.43 -1.75 -0.44
CA VAL A 111 -15.79 -0.51 -0.90
C VAL A 111 -16.28 0.70 -0.09
N LEU A 112 -17.58 0.77 0.19
CA LEU A 112 -18.18 1.81 1.05
C LEU A 112 -17.66 1.79 2.48
N ALA A 113 -17.08 0.68 2.95
CA ALA A 113 -16.41 0.64 4.25
C ALA A 113 -15.25 1.66 4.35
N GLY A 114 -14.64 2.05 3.22
CA GLY A 114 -13.66 3.14 3.17
C GLY A 114 -14.21 4.49 3.65
N ALA A 115 -15.51 4.74 3.47
CA ALA A 115 -16.17 5.98 3.87
C ALA A 115 -16.53 6.05 5.37
N LEU A 116 -16.41 4.95 6.12
CA LEU A 116 -16.93 4.88 7.51
C LEU A 116 -16.29 5.89 8.47
N HIS A 117 -15.05 6.32 8.19
CA HIS A 117 -14.37 7.30 9.05
C HIS A 117 -15.02 8.68 9.04
N ARG A 118 -15.78 9.05 8.00
CA ARG A 118 -16.47 10.34 7.84
C ARG A 118 -17.97 10.27 8.00
N LEU A 119 -18.52 9.07 8.26
CA LEU A 119 -19.94 8.86 8.44
C LEU A 119 -20.28 8.64 9.91
N PRO A 120 -21.47 9.08 10.38
CA PRO A 120 -21.98 8.71 11.69
C PRO A 120 -22.07 7.19 11.83
N LEU A 121 -21.72 6.65 13.01
CA LEU A 121 -21.66 5.21 13.27
C LEU A 121 -22.96 4.47 12.94
N TRP A 122 -24.11 5.09 13.25
CA TRP A 122 -25.41 4.49 12.97
C TRP A 122 -25.65 4.25 11.47
N ARG A 123 -25.16 5.14 10.59
CA ARG A 123 -25.26 4.94 9.14
C ARG A 123 -24.46 3.72 8.66
N GLY A 124 -23.26 3.54 9.20
CA GLY A 124 -22.46 2.35 8.94
C GLY A 124 -23.14 1.07 9.41
N LEU A 125 -23.71 1.10 10.65
CA LEU A 125 -24.38 -0.06 11.25
C LEU A 125 -25.61 -0.49 10.45
N PHE A 126 -26.45 0.46 10.03
CA PHE A 126 -27.66 0.19 9.25
C PHE A 126 -27.43 0.18 7.73
N LYS A 127 -26.17 0.29 7.26
CA LYS A 127 -25.78 0.35 5.83
C LYS A 127 -26.53 1.44 5.06
N GLN A 128 -26.84 2.55 5.71
CA GLN A 128 -27.51 3.71 5.12
C GLN A 128 -26.48 4.70 4.59
N PHE A 129 -25.91 4.40 3.45
CA PHE A 129 -24.92 5.27 2.82
C PHE A 129 -25.58 6.40 2.04
N PRO A 130 -25.11 7.66 2.17
CA PRO A 130 -25.56 8.77 1.34
C PRO A 130 -25.33 8.49 -0.15
N ARG A 131 -26.18 9.06 -1.00
CA ARG A 131 -26.08 8.92 -2.46
C ARG A 131 -24.69 9.32 -2.99
N ALA A 132 -24.14 10.40 -2.46
CA ALA A 132 -22.79 10.85 -2.84
C ALA A 132 -21.71 9.78 -2.56
N GLU A 133 -21.81 9.01 -1.47
CA GLU A 133 -20.85 7.93 -1.18
C GLU A 133 -21.05 6.73 -2.11
N LEU A 134 -22.29 6.43 -2.49
CA LEU A 134 -22.59 5.39 -3.48
C LEU A 134 -22.02 5.76 -4.85
N GLU A 135 -22.16 7.01 -5.27
CA GLU A 135 -21.60 7.54 -6.53
C GLU A 135 -20.07 7.51 -6.51
N ARG A 136 -19.43 7.90 -5.40
CA ARG A 136 -17.96 7.79 -5.22
C ARG A 136 -17.49 6.34 -5.28
N ALA A 137 -18.20 5.43 -4.61
CA ALA A 137 -17.84 4.02 -4.62
C ALA A 137 -18.01 3.40 -6.01
N TYR A 138 -19.05 3.79 -6.73
CA TYR A 138 -19.25 3.32 -8.11
C TYR A 138 -18.16 3.86 -9.04
N ALA A 139 -17.81 5.15 -8.94
CA ALA A 139 -16.72 5.76 -9.69
C ALA A 139 -15.37 5.06 -9.39
N ALA A 140 -15.10 4.75 -8.12
CA ALA A 140 -13.89 4.01 -7.75
C ALA A 140 -13.88 2.58 -8.33
N LEU A 141 -15.01 1.88 -8.35
CA LEU A 141 -15.15 0.55 -8.97
C LEU A 141 -14.97 0.63 -10.49
N SER A 142 -15.50 1.66 -11.13
CA SER A 142 -15.33 1.90 -12.57
C SER A 142 -13.87 2.21 -12.92
N HIS A 143 -13.20 3.02 -12.11
CA HIS A 143 -11.77 3.33 -12.31
C HIS A 143 -10.90 2.07 -12.31
N VAL A 144 -11.19 1.11 -11.44
CA VAL A 144 -10.45 -0.16 -11.39
C VAL A 144 -11.05 -1.25 -12.33
N GLY A 145 -12.10 -0.95 -13.11
CA GLY A 145 -12.70 -1.83 -14.11
C GLY A 145 -13.42 -3.05 -13.54
N ILE A 146 -14.13 -2.89 -12.40
CA ILE A 146 -14.96 -3.95 -11.80
C ILE A 146 -16.36 -3.48 -11.39
N GLU A 147 -16.85 -2.39 -11.98
CA GLU A 147 -18.18 -1.83 -11.68
C GLU A 147 -19.31 -2.85 -11.88
N ARG A 148 -19.15 -3.76 -12.84
CA ARG A 148 -20.12 -4.85 -13.10
C ARG A 148 -20.24 -5.83 -11.93
N CYS A 149 -19.21 -5.90 -11.08
CA CYS A 149 -19.19 -6.75 -9.89
C CYS A 149 -19.76 -6.06 -8.65
N ALA A 150 -20.20 -4.81 -8.72
CA ALA A 150 -20.58 -3.99 -7.58
C ALA A 150 -21.55 -4.67 -6.60
N TRP A 151 -22.51 -5.41 -7.13
CA TRP A 151 -23.55 -6.07 -6.34
C TRP A 151 -23.32 -7.56 -6.11
N GLN A 152 -22.24 -8.12 -6.64
CA GLN A 152 -21.83 -9.49 -6.39
C GLN A 152 -21.24 -9.62 -4.97
N ARG A 153 -21.30 -10.82 -4.39
CA ARG A 153 -20.62 -11.11 -3.13
C ARG A 153 -19.11 -11.12 -3.34
N ALA A 154 -18.33 -10.56 -2.39
CA ALA A 154 -16.89 -10.52 -2.50
C ALA A 154 -16.25 -11.91 -2.67
N SER A 155 -16.85 -12.96 -2.08
CA SER A 155 -16.40 -14.35 -2.22
C SER A 155 -16.49 -14.92 -3.63
N THR A 156 -17.27 -14.32 -4.55
CA THR A 156 -17.41 -14.79 -5.93
C THR A 156 -16.40 -14.17 -6.89
N LEU A 157 -15.62 -13.22 -6.42
CA LEU A 157 -14.60 -12.52 -7.20
C LEU A 157 -13.33 -13.36 -7.35
N SER A 158 -12.67 -13.23 -8.52
CA SER A 158 -11.28 -13.71 -8.65
C SER A 158 -10.33 -12.92 -7.72
N GLY A 159 -9.15 -13.48 -7.41
CA GLY A 159 -8.16 -12.81 -6.57
C GLY A 159 -7.79 -11.41 -7.07
N GLY A 160 -7.58 -11.25 -8.39
CA GLY A 160 -7.31 -9.95 -8.99
C GLY A 160 -8.49 -8.97 -8.89
N GLN A 161 -9.73 -9.46 -8.95
CA GLN A 161 -10.92 -8.63 -8.72
C GLN A 161 -11.04 -8.22 -7.25
N GLN A 162 -10.76 -9.12 -6.31
CA GLN A 162 -10.75 -8.82 -4.88
C GLN A 162 -9.70 -7.75 -4.55
N GLN A 163 -8.52 -7.85 -5.14
CA GLN A 163 -7.46 -6.86 -4.97
C GLN A 163 -7.87 -5.49 -5.50
N ARG A 164 -8.49 -5.45 -6.68
CA ARG A 164 -9.03 -4.19 -7.23
C ARG A 164 -10.15 -3.61 -6.37
N ALA A 165 -10.99 -4.43 -5.76
CA ALA A 165 -11.98 -3.96 -4.79
C ALA A 165 -11.32 -3.37 -3.51
N ALA A 166 -10.20 -3.96 -3.04
CA ALA A 166 -9.44 -3.40 -1.92
C ALA A 166 -8.80 -2.04 -2.28
N ILE A 167 -8.32 -1.86 -3.52
CA ILE A 167 -7.84 -0.56 -4.02
C ILE A 167 -9.01 0.44 -4.11
N SER A 168 -10.17 0.03 -4.65
CA SER A 168 -11.36 0.91 -4.68
C SER A 168 -11.77 1.38 -3.28
N ARG A 169 -11.67 0.52 -2.27
CA ARG A 169 -11.90 0.89 -0.86
C ARG A 169 -10.92 1.96 -0.39
N ALA A 170 -9.65 1.88 -0.77
CA ALA A 170 -8.65 2.90 -0.46
C ALA A 170 -8.97 4.24 -1.16
N LEU A 171 -9.43 4.21 -2.41
CA LEU A 171 -9.87 5.41 -3.14
C LEU A 171 -11.09 6.05 -2.48
N VAL A 172 -12.10 5.26 -2.11
CA VAL A 172 -13.29 5.77 -1.40
C VAL A 172 -12.93 6.31 -0.01
N GLN A 173 -11.92 5.75 0.64
CA GLN A 173 -11.39 6.29 1.89
C GLN A 173 -10.80 7.70 1.70
N GLY A 174 -10.36 8.07 0.50
CA GLY A 174 -9.62 9.30 0.25
C GLY A 174 -8.20 9.22 0.84
N ALA A 175 -7.58 8.06 0.69
CA ALA A 175 -6.23 7.83 1.23
C ALA A 175 -5.20 8.72 0.53
N GLU A 176 -4.34 9.38 1.32
CA GLU A 176 -3.16 10.12 0.85
C GLU A 176 -1.91 9.23 0.85
N VAL A 177 -1.94 8.13 1.63
CA VAL A 177 -0.90 7.10 1.67
C VAL A 177 -1.54 5.73 1.53
N ILE A 178 -1.03 4.90 0.62
CA ILE A 178 -1.38 3.48 0.49
C ILE A 178 -0.20 2.64 0.93
N LEU A 179 -0.43 1.77 1.90
CA LEU A 179 0.50 0.76 2.39
C LEU A 179 0.02 -0.60 1.88
N ALA A 180 0.69 -1.16 0.88
CA ALA A 180 0.30 -2.43 0.25
C ALA A 180 1.23 -3.56 0.70
N ASP A 181 0.71 -4.50 1.47
CA ASP A 181 1.45 -5.65 1.99
C ASP A 181 1.25 -6.85 1.06
N GLU A 182 2.25 -7.11 0.22
CA GLU A 182 2.29 -8.21 -0.77
C GLU A 182 1.03 -8.29 -1.65
N PRO A 183 0.63 -7.19 -2.31
CA PRO A 183 -0.66 -7.10 -2.97
C PRO A 183 -0.83 -8.04 -4.17
N ILE A 184 0.24 -8.69 -4.63
CA ILE A 184 0.25 -9.54 -5.82
C ILE A 184 0.68 -10.98 -5.53
N ALA A 185 0.97 -11.35 -4.27
CA ALA A 185 1.59 -12.64 -3.91
C ALA A 185 0.74 -13.87 -4.28
N SER A 186 -0.58 -13.72 -4.37
CA SER A 186 -1.52 -14.83 -4.64
C SER A 186 -2.21 -14.69 -6.01
N LEU A 187 -1.66 -13.89 -6.91
CA LEU A 187 -2.24 -13.60 -8.21
C LEU A 187 -1.43 -14.22 -9.34
N ASP A 188 -2.12 -14.52 -10.44
CA ASP A 188 -1.46 -14.87 -11.70
C ASP A 188 -0.66 -13.68 -12.25
N PRO A 189 0.32 -13.90 -13.15
CA PRO A 189 1.20 -12.85 -13.65
C PRO A 189 0.47 -11.68 -14.32
N GLU A 190 -0.62 -11.95 -15.04
CA GLU A 190 -1.39 -10.91 -15.72
C GLU A 190 -2.16 -10.04 -14.72
N SER A 191 -2.84 -10.68 -13.76
CA SER A 191 -3.53 -9.98 -12.67
C SER A 191 -2.55 -9.17 -11.82
N SER A 192 -1.35 -9.69 -11.53
CA SER A 192 -0.29 -9.00 -10.81
C SER A 192 0.13 -7.71 -11.51
N ARG A 193 0.39 -7.77 -12.83
CA ARG A 193 0.73 -6.59 -13.63
C ARG A 193 -0.39 -5.56 -13.63
N ARG A 194 -1.64 -5.97 -13.78
CA ARG A 194 -2.80 -5.08 -13.74
C ARG A 194 -2.93 -4.37 -12.40
N VAL A 195 -2.74 -5.07 -11.29
CA VAL A 195 -2.80 -4.49 -9.94
C VAL A 195 -1.67 -3.49 -9.72
N MET A 196 -0.44 -3.82 -10.12
CA MET A 196 0.70 -2.89 -9.99
C MET A 196 0.55 -1.67 -10.89
N ALA A 197 0.08 -1.86 -12.13
CA ALA A 197 -0.21 -0.76 -13.04
C ALA A 197 -1.27 0.19 -12.46
N LEU A 198 -2.32 -0.35 -11.84
CA LEU A 198 -3.35 0.43 -11.18
C LEU A 198 -2.82 1.22 -9.98
N LEU A 199 -1.96 0.63 -9.15
CA LEU A 199 -1.31 1.35 -8.05
C LEU A 199 -0.41 2.48 -8.55
N ALA A 200 0.32 2.25 -9.65
CA ALA A 200 1.15 3.27 -10.30
C ALA A 200 0.30 4.38 -10.93
N GLU A 201 -0.87 4.05 -11.49
CA GLU A 201 -1.83 5.02 -12.02
C GLU A 201 -2.40 5.90 -10.90
N VAL A 202 -2.86 5.30 -9.80
CA VAL A 202 -3.35 6.02 -8.61
C VAL A 202 -2.26 6.94 -8.04
N ASN A 203 -1.02 6.46 -7.97
CA ASN A 203 0.11 7.29 -7.54
C ASN A 203 0.31 8.50 -8.46
N ARG A 204 0.38 8.28 -9.78
CA ARG A 204 0.68 9.31 -10.78
C ARG A 204 -0.46 10.33 -10.93
N GLU A 205 -1.72 9.87 -10.98
CA GLU A 205 -2.87 10.72 -11.30
C GLU A 205 -3.44 11.44 -10.09
N LEU A 206 -3.43 10.77 -8.93
CA LEU A 206 -3.98 11.32 -7.68
C LEU A 206 -2.91 11.84 -6.72
N GLY A 207 -1.62 11.66 -7.03
CA GLY A 207 -0.53 12.07 -6.15
C GLY A 207 -0.45 11.29 -4.85
N VAL A 208 -1.11 10.14 -4.75
CA VAL A 208 -1.12 9.29 -3.57
C VAL A 208 0.26 8.67 -3.36
N THR A 209 0.81 8.76 -2.16
CA THR A 209 2.07 8.08 -1.81
C THR A 209 1.83 6.59 -1.67
N VAL A 210 2.66 5.76 -2.31
CA VAL A 210 2.49 4.29 -2.28
C VAL A 210 3.75 3.63 -1.75
N LEU A 211 3.61 2.83 -0.68
CA LEU A 211 4.62 1.88 -0.22
C LEU A 211 4.10 0.47 -0.47
N VAL A 212 4.77 -0.28 -1.32
CA VAL A 212 4.36 -1.64 -1.68
C VAL A 212 5.43 -2.65 -1.30
N SER A 213 5.10 -3.63 -0.45
CA SER A 213 6.02 -4.74 -0.18
C SER A 213 5.90 -5.77 -1.29
N LEU A 214 7.05 -6.19 -1.81
CA LEU A 214 7.16 -7.12 -2.91
C LEU A 214 8.21 -8.20 -2.58
N HIS A 215 8.00 -9.40 -3.13
CA HIS A 215 9.02 -10.44 -3.20
C HIS A 215 9.65 -10.48 -4.58
N GLN A 216 8.88 -10.18 -5.62
CA GLN A 216 9.30 -10.21 -7.02
C GLN A 216 10.00 -8.91 -7.37
N VAL A 217 11.28 -9.01 -7.67
CA VAL A 217 12.17 -7.86 -7.95
C VAL A 217 11.81 -7.21 -9.29
N ASP A 218 11.36 -7.97 -10.27
CA ASP A 218 10.93 -7.52 -11.59
C ASP A 218 9.79 -6.49 -11.51
N PHE A 219 8.84 -6.68 -10.61
CA PHE A 219 7.77 -5.70 -10.38
C PHE A 219 8.29 -4.41 -9.74
N ALA A 220 9.29 -4.48 -8.86
CA ALA A 220 9.91 -3.29 -8.31
C ALA A 220 10.60 -2.47 -9.42
N PHE A 221 11.39 -3.13 -10.30
CA PHE A 221 12.02 -2.47 -11.44
C PHE A 221 11.02 -1.89 -12.44
N ALA A 222 9.90 -2.59 -12.69
CA ALA A 222 8.92 -2.17 -13.67
C ALA A 222 8.05 -0.99 -13.20
N PHE A 223 7.78 -0.87 -11.89
CA PHE A 223 6.75 0.03 -11.38
C PHE A 223 7.22 1.03 -10.32
N CYS A 224 8.31 0.76 -9.60
CA CYS A 224 8.73 1.58 -8.47
C CYS A 224 10.06 2.29 -8.76
N PRO A 225 10.08 3.63 -8.84
CA PRO A 225 11.31 4.40 -9.07
C PRO A 225 12.34 4.26 -7.95
N ARG A 226 11.90 4.03 -6.71
CA ARG A 226 12.73 3.90 -5.51
C ARG A 226 12.43 2.61 -4.79
N THR A 227 13.48 2.02 -4.22
CA THR A 227 13.41 0.82 -3.41
C THR A 227 14.06 1.05 -2.05
N ILE A 228 13.40 0.55 -1.01
CA ILE A 228 13.96 0.36 0.33
C ILE A 228 14.04 -1.14 0.55
N ALA A 229 15.24 -1.66 0.82
CA ALA A 229 15.42 -3.09 1.03
C ALA A 229 15.71 -3.39 2.50
N LEU A 230 15.00 -4.41 3.02
CA LEU A 230 15.15 -4.89 4.39
C LEU A 230 15.79 -6.28 4.43
N ARG A 231 16.76 -6.43 5.34
CA ARG A 231 17.35 -7.72 5.69
C ARG A 231 17.44 -7.83 7.20
N ALA A 232 16.92 -8.93 7.77
CA ALA A 232 16.94 -9.17 9.21
C ALA A 232 16.47 -7.97 10.05
N GLY A 233 15.41 -7.28 9.62
CA GLY A 233 14.83 -6.14 10.33
C GLY A 233 15.62 -4.82 10.20
N GLN A 234 16.61 -4.74 9.34
CA GLN A 234 17.40 -3.52 9.08
C GLN A 234 17.23 -3.05 7.64
N VAL A 235 17.32 -1.74 7.41
CA VAL A 235 17.42 -1.16 6.07
C VAL A 235 18.86 -1.34 5.59
N VAL A 236 19.03 -2.05 4.48
CA VAL A 236 20.35 -2.32 3.88
C VAL A 236 20.53 -1.61 2.54
N PHE A 237 19.45 -1.10 1.96
CA PHE A 237 19.45 -0.26 0.77
C PHE A 237 18.28 0.72 0.81
N ASP A 238 18.51 1.94 0.38
CA ASP A 238 17.51 2.98 0.16
C ASP A 238 17.98 3.89 -0.97
N GLY A 239 17.34 3.82 -2.13
CA GLY A 239 17.75 4.57 -3.30
C GLY A 239 16.95 4.23 -4.56
N PRO A 240 17.35 4.79 -5.73
CA PRO A 240 16.75 4.46 -7.01
C PRO A 240 16.76 2.97 -7.26
N THR A 241 15.63 2.42 -7.74
CA THR A 241 15.52 0.97 -7.99
C THR A 241 16.54 0.47 -9.00
N GLN A 242 16.88 1.29 -10.00
CA GLN A 242 17.89 0.97 -11.01
C GLN A 242 19.32 0.78 -10.44
N ASP A 243 19.61 1.29 -9.23
CA ASP A 243 20.90 1.18 -8.56
C ASP A 243 21.04 -0.14 -7.78
N LEU A 244 20.00 -0.99 -7.78
CA LEU A 244 20.06 -2.34 -7.24
C LEU A 244 20.85 -3.26 -8.17
N SER A 245 22.14 -3.42 -7.88
CA SER A 245 23.00 -4.35 -8.64
C SER A 245 22.67 -5.81 -8.34
N PRO A 246 23.04 -6.76 -9.26
CA PRO A 246 22.91 -8.20 -9.04
C PRO A 246 23.57 -8.66 -7.74
N GLU A 247 24.74 -8.09 -7.39
CA GLU A 247 25.49 -8.42 -6.17
C GLU A 247 24.67 -8.03 -4.92
N ARG A 248 24.05 -6.84 -4.90
CA ARG A 248 23.18 -6.39 -3.81
C ARG A 248 21.92 -7.26 -3.69
N LEU A 249 21.34 -7.67 -4.81
CA LEU A 249 20.22 -8.60 -4.80
C LEU A 249 20.64 -9.97 -4.24
N GLN A 250 21.84 -10.44 -4.55
CA GLN A 250 22.37 -11.67 -3.98
C GLN A 250 22.61 -11.56 -2.47
N GLU A 251 23.05 -10.41 -1.98
CA GLU A 251 23.15 -10.14 -0.53
C GLU A 251 21.79 -10.15 0.16
N LEU A 252 20.75 -9.61 -0.50
CA LEU A 252 19.39 -9.50 0.04
C LEU A 252 18.69 -10.85 0.12
N TYR A 253 18.82 -11.68 -0.91
CA TYR A 253 18.03 -12.90 -1.10
C TYR A 253 18.87 -14.19 -1.01
N GLY A 254 20.20 -14.08 -0.92
CA GLY A 254 21.10 -15.24 -0.92
C GLY A 254 21.01 -16.03 -2.23
N THR A 255 21.05 -17.36 -2.14
CA THR A 255 20.99 -18.25 -3.31
C THR A 255 19.64 -18.22 -4.05
N ALA A 256 18.58 -17.68 -3.45
CA ALA A 256 17.28 -17.55 -4.08
C ALA A 256 17.22 -16.45 -5.18
N VAL A 257 18.30 -15.69 -5.39
CA VAL A 257 18.39 -14.64 -6.43
C VAL A 257 18.11 -15.18 -7.83
N HIS A 258 18.55 -16.41 -8.15
CA HIS A 258 18.36 -17.01 -9.48
C HIS A 258 16.88 -17.26 -9.83
N GLU A 259 16.01 -17.41 -8.84
CA GLU A 259 14.55 -17.55 -9.02
C GLU A 259 13.83 -16.19 -9.14
N LEU A 260 14.50 -15.11 -8.69
CA LEU A 260 13.91 -13.77 -8.56
C LEU A 260 14.40 -12.79 -9.64
N MET A 261 15.47 -13.14 -10.37
CA MET A 261 15.96 -12.34 -11.50
C MET A 261 15.06 -12.55 -12.72
N PRO A 262 14.71 -11.48 -13.46
CA PRO A 262 14.04 -11.62 -14.74
C PRO A 262 14.92 -12.50 -15.64
N GLN A 263 14.38 -13.58 -16.18
CA GLN A 263 15.00 -14.26 -17.30
C GLN A 263 15.15 -13.22 -18.41
N GLN A 264 16.38 -12.95 -18.82
CA GLN A 264 16.69 -12.01 -19.89
C GLN A 264 15.97 -12.46 -21.16
N GLY A 265 14.83 -11.89 -21.42
CA GLY A 265 13.99 -12.16 -22.59
C GLY A 265 12.56 -11.68 -22.35
N THR A 266 12.20 -10.57 -23.03
CA THR A 266 10.84 -10.06 -23.21
C THR A 266 10.19 -9.22 -22.10
N ALA A 267 10.83 -8.12 -21.71
CA ALA A 267 10.07 -6.96 -21.24
C ALA A 267 9.96 -5.94 -22.38
N GLU A 268 9.00 -6.08 -23.28
CA GLU A 268 8.62 -4.96 -24.12
C GLU A 268 7.99 -3.87 -23.23
N PRO A 269 8.39 -2.59 -23.39
CA PRO A 269 7.76 -1.49 -22.67
C PRO A 269 6.30 -1.43 -23.10
N VAL A 270 5.40 -1.51 -22.12
CA VAL A 270 3.94 -1.37 -22.32
C VAL A 270 3.69 0.00 -22.95
N ARG A 271 3.43 0.03 -24.25
CA ARG A 271 2.90 1.22 -24.93
C ARG A 271 1.47 1.40 -24.47
N HIS A 272 1.24 2.45 -23.71
CA HIS A 272 -0.10 2.87 -23.33
C HIS A 272 -0.86 3.30 -24.58
N THR A 273 -1.77 2.47 -25.09
CA THR A 273 -2.70 2.82 -26.15
C THR A 273 -4.07 3.09 -25.52
N GLY A 274 -4.42 4.35 -25.41
CA GLY A 274 -5.74 4.85 -25.12
C GLY A 274 -5.80 5.76 -23.88
N PRO A 275 -6.48 6.93 -23.97
CA PRO A 275 -6.70 7.76 -22.81
C PRO A 275 -7.70 7.09 -21.87
N ALA A 276 -7.31 6.87 -20.62
CA ALA A 276 -8.22 6.50 -19.53
C ALA A 276 -9.26 7.64 -19.36
N PRO A 277 -10.52 7.32 -19.01
CA PRO A 277 -11.50 8.35 -18.70
C PRO A 277 -10.99 9.19 -17.52
N ALA A 278 -10.86 10.50 -17.74
CA ALA A 278 -10.39 11.44 -16.74
C ALA A 278 -11.23 11.31 -15.45
N LEU A 279 -10.57 11.14 -14.32
CA LEU A 279 -11.21 11.20 -13.01
C LEU A 279 -11.84 12.57 -12.84
N GLN A 280 -13.16 12.61 -12.86
CA GLN A 280 -13.89 13.86 -12.59
C GLN A 280 -13.62 14.30 -11.14
N PRO A 281 -13.61 15.62 -10.84
CA PRO A 281 -13.20 16.20 -9.56
C PRO A 281 -14.01 15.75 -8.32
N VAL A 282 -14.94 14.82 -8.47
CA VAL A 282 -15.78 14.25 -7.40
C VAL A 282 -14.96 13.51 -6.33
N LEU A 283 -13.75 13.03 -6.66
CA LEU A 283 -12.88 12.36 -5.70
C LEU A 283 -11.93 13.32 -4.94
N GLN A 284 -11.77 14.57 -5.44
CA GLN A 284 -10.85 15.54 -4.84
C GLN A 284 -11.50 16.49 -3.82
N ALA A 285 -12.84 16.55 -3.76
CA ALA A 285 -13.59 17.43 -2.85
C ALA A 285 -14.14 16.64 -1.66
N ALA A 286 -13.28 16.34 -0.69
CA ALA A 286 -13.67 15.86 0.64
C ALA A 286 -12.63 16.24 1.69
#